data_6c42d49daa7e49ebd5b77173a8ac4132
#
_entry.id   6c42d49daa7e49ebd5b77173a8ac4132
#
_cell.length_a   1.000
_cell.length_b   1.000
_cell.length_c   1.000
_cell.angle_alpha   90.00
_cell.angle_beta   90.00
_cell.angle_gamma   90.00
#
_symmetry.space_group_name_H-M   'P 1'
#
loop_
_entity.id
_entity.type
_entity.pdbx_description
1 polymer ?
#
loop_
_entity_poly.entity_id
_entity_poly.type
_entity_poly.pdbx_seq_one_letter_code
_entity_poly.pdbx_strand_id
1 'polypeptide(L)'
;MKTYVITLSRNFLAYHKRAGEETHFKEKFLSGEKLHTIRANYPLWEKRLKEVQDGRAILSIRQWTGKPYRSKQVEIATLTAESGVGIQLMKLTNDFAECIVDDHHHSYVAVAMNDGLHPADWIDWFSSYDFSKPMAIIHFTKFRY
;
A
#
# COMPACT_ATOMS: atom_id res chain seq x y z
N MET A 1 10.68 18.09 11.65
CA MET A 1 10.66 16.97 10.68
C MET A 1 9.23 16.71 10.23
N LYS A 2 9.02 16.52 8.95
CA LYS A 2 7.69 16.22 8.39
C LYS A 2 7.26 14.79 8.72
N THR A 3 5.96 14.61 8.92
CA THR A 3 5.35 13.29 9.08
C THR A 3 4.36 13.07 7.94
N TYR A 4 4.58 12.02 7.15
CA TYR A 4 3.61 11.57 6.18
C TYR A 4 2.87 10.37 6.73
N VAL A 5 1.56 10.33 6.48
CA VAL A 5 0.68 9.30 7.06
C VAL A 5 0.23 8.35 5.97
N ILE A 6 0.34 7.06 6.24
CA ILE A 6 -0.33 6.01 5.47
C ILE A 6 -1.32 5.33 6.41
N THR A 7 -2.60 5.34 6.03
CA THR A 7 -3.65 4.68 6.80
C THR A 7 -3.96 3.34 6.16
N LEU A 8 -3.83 2.26 6.93
CA LEU A 8 -4.24 0.92 6.51
C LEU A 8 -5.73 0.74 6.82
N SER A 9 -6.50 0.26 5.86
CA SER A 9 -7.92 0.01 6.05
C SER A 9 -8.12 -1.14 7.03
N ARG A 10 -8.94 -0.93 8.06
CA ARG A 10 -9.31 -1.99 9.01
C ARG A 10 -10.27 -2.99 8.36
N ASN A 11 -11.20 -2.49 7.54
CA ASN A 11 -12.22 -3.29 6.89
C ASN A 11 -12.17 -3.12 5.38
N PHE A 12 -12.67 -4.13 4.66
CA PHE A 12 -12.85 -4.00 3.21
C PHE A 12 -13.82 -2.86 2.91
N LEU A 13 -13.54 -2.12 1.85
CA LEU A 13 -14.26 -0.90 1.48
C LEU A 13 -15.68 -1.22 1.00
N ALA A 14 -16.56 -0.20 1.02
CA ALA A 14 -17.98 -0.36 0.73
C ALA A 14 -18.27 -0.95 -0.66
N TYR A 15 -17.42 -0.71 -1.65
CA TYR A 15 -17.59 -1.23 -3.00
C TYR A 15 -17.04 -2.67 -3.18
N HIS A 16 -16.30 -3.18 -2.20
CA HIS A 16 -15.71 -4.52 -2.27
C HIS A 16 -16.76 -5.58 -1.97
N LYS A 17 -16.69 -6.72 -2.64
CA LYS A 17 -17.61 -7.84 -2.41
C LYS A 17 -17.57 -8.35 -0.95
N ARG A 18 -16.46 -8.12 -0.24
CA ARG A 18 -16.30 -8.46 1.18
C ARG A 18 -16.48 -7.24 2.09
N ALA A 19 -17.22 -6.23 1.65
CA ALA A 19 -17.40 -4.98 2.39
C ALA A 19 -17.75 -5.24 3.86
N GLY A 20 -17.04 -4.55 4.76
CA GLY A 20 -17.26 -4.63 6.19
C GLY A 20 -16.49 -5.74 6.91
N GLU A 21 -15.98 -6.75 6.17
CA GLU A 21 -15.11 -7.78 6.78
C GLU A 21 -13.74 -7.19 7.10
N GLU A 22 -13.07 -7.72 8.12
CA GLU A 22 -11.74 -7.26 8.48
C GLU A 22 -10.69 -7.66 7.46
N THR A 23 -9.77 -6.74 7.15
CA THR A 23 -8.64 -6.99 6.25
C THR A 23 -7.49 -7.69 6.96
N HIS A 24 -7.38 -7.48 8.27
CA HIS A 24 -6.25 -7.91 9.10
C HIS A 24 -4.93 -7.26 8.67
N PHE A 25 -4.97 -6.11 8.03
CA PHE A 25 -3.75 -5.44 7.54
C PHE A 25 -2.77 -5.10 8.65
N LYS A 26 -3.28 -4.68 9.82
CA LYS A 26 -2.41 -4.39 10.97
C LYS A 26 -1.60 -5.61 11.38
N GLU A 27 -2.28 -6.75 11.57
CA GLU A 27 -1.65 -8.00 11.97
C GLU A 27 -0.67 -8.50 10.90
N LYS A 28 -1.06 -8.39 9.64
CA LYS A 28 -0.22 -8.79 8.50
C LYS A 28 1.01 -7.89 8.35
N PHE A 29 0.84 -6.60 8.58
CA PHE A 29 1.96 -5.65 8.60
C PHE A 29 2.94 -6.01 9.72
N LEU A 30 2.45 -6.23 10.94
CA LEU A 30 3.29 -6.51 12.10
C LEU A 30 4.00 -7.87 12.00
N SER A 31 3.40 -8.85 11.32
CA SER A 31 3.99 -10.18 11.12
C SER A 31 4.96 -10.23 9.95
N GLY A 32 5.04 -9.18 9.14
CA GLY A 32 5.86 -9.17 7.93
C GLY A 32 5.20 -9.80 6.71
N GLU A 33 3.94 -10.17 6.79
CA GLU A 33 3.19 -10.74 5.68
C GLU A 33 2.78 -9.67 4.65
N LYS A 34 2.38 -8.48 5.12
CA LYS A 34 2.12 -7.34 4.26
C LYS A 34 3.38 -6.51 4.14
N LEU A 35 4.04 -6.60 2.98
CA LEU A 35 5.33 -5.95 2.73
C LEU A 35 5.22 -4.54 2.18
N HIS A 36 4.07 -4.20 1.62
CA HIS A 36 3.86 -2.89 1.00
C HIS A 36 2.38 -2.53 0.98
N THR A 37 2.11 -1.30 0.59
CA THR A 37 0.77 -0.84 0.23
C THR A 37 0.84 -0.18 -1.15
N ILE A 38 -0.29 -0.06 -1.83
CA ILE A 38 -0.36 0.49 -3.18
C ILE A 38 -1.27 1.70 -3.17
N ARG A 39 -0.81 2.80 -3.74
CA ARG A 39 -1.54 4.07 -3.79
C ARG A 39 -1.51 4.65 -5.20
N ALA A 40 -2.56 5.37 -5.54
CA ALA A 40 -2.58 6.21 -6.73
C ALA A 40 -1.66 7.42 -6.53
N ASN A 41 -1.42 8.18 -7.60
CA ASN A 41 -0.62 9.39 -7.57
C ASN A 41 0.87 9.12 -7.27
N TYR A 42 1.50 8.38 -8.17
CA TYR A 42 2.92 8.04 -8.06
C TYR A 42 3.82 9.26 -7.83
N PRO A 43 3.70 10.38 -8.59
CA PRO A 43 4.60 11.52 -8.38
C PRO A 43 4.57 12.10 -6.97
N LEU A 44 3.40 12.13 -6.35
CA LEU A 44 3.25 12.62 -4.97
C LEU A 44 4.02 11.73 -3.99
N TRP A 45 3.82 10.41 -4.13
CA TRP A 45 4.46 9.44 -3.23
C TRP A 45 5.96 9.33 -3.47
N GLU A 46 6.40 9.45 -4.71
CA GLU A 46 7.83 9.47 -5.04
C GLU A 46 8.54 10.60 -4.28
N LYS A 47 7.95 11.80 -4.30
CA LYS A 47 8.49 12.94 -3.59
C LYS A 47 8.54 12.70 -2.07
N ARG A 48 7.45 12.17 -1.51
CA ARG A 48 7.35 11.90 -0.07
C ARG A 48 8.35 10.85 0.38
N LEU A 49 8.44 9.73 -0.34
CA LEU A 49 9.36 8.65 0.00
C LEU A 49 10.82 9.10 -0.11
N LYS A 50 11.13 9.96 -1.08
CA LYS A 50 12.47 10.54 -1.19
C LYS A 50 12.83 11.34 0.06
N GLU A 51 11.89 12.14 0.58
CA GLU A 51 12.13 12.90 1.80
C GLU A 51 12.37 11.99 3.01
N VAL A 52 11.65 10.87 3.11
CA VAL A 52 11.89 9.88 4.16
C VAL A 52 13.26 9.24 4.00
N GLN A 53 13.62 8.83 2.80
CA GLN A 53 14.93 8.23 2.51
C GLN A 53 16.08 9.18 2.83
N ASP A 54 15.88 10.48 2.61
CA ASP A 54 16.88 11.52 2.90
C ASP A 54 16.94 11.89 4.39
N GLY A 55 16.10 11.31 5.23
CA GLY A 55 16.04 11.60 6.66
C GLY A 55 15.34 12.91 7.01
N ARG A 56 14.62 13.53 6.07
CA ARG A 56 13.90 14.79 6.27
C ARG A 56 12.45 14.62 6.66
N ALA A 57 11.95 13.38 6.63
CA ALA A 57 10.57 13.03 6.99
C ALA A 57 10.52 11.64 7.59
N ILE A 58 9.41 11.35 8.26
CA ILE A 58 9.09 10.00 8.74
C ILE A 58 7.75 9.57 8.13
N LEU A 59 7.52 8.27 8.11
CA LEU A 59 6.30 7.67 7.60
C LEU A 59 5.55 7.02 8.77
N SER A 60 4.38 7.56 9.10
CA SER A 60 3.54 7.04 10.18
C SER A 60 2.49 6.11 9.58
N ILE A 61 2.53 4.85 9.97
CA ILE A 61 1.55 3.85 9.55
C ILE A 61 0.46 3.82 10.61
N ARG A 62 -0.77 4.09 10.20
CA ARG A 62 -1.91 4.25 11.10
C ARG A 62 -3.10 3.42 10.65
N GLN A 63 -4.04 3.24 11.56
CA GLN A 63 -5.32 2.59 11.29
C GLN A 63 -6.43 3.31 12.06
N TRP A 64 -7.60 3.44 11.45
CA TRP A 64 -8.78 3.94 12.15
C TRP A 64 -9.26 2.89 13.16
N THR A 65 -9.66 3.34 14.35
CA THR A 65 -10.19 2.44 15.39
C THR A 65 -11.63 2.01 15.10
N GLY A 66 -12.30 2.75 14.24
CA GLY A 66 -13.68 2.48 13.81
C GLY A 66 -13.88 2.98 12.38
N LYS A 67 -14.98 3.70 12.14
CA LYS A 67 -15.25 4.25 10.80
C LYS A 67 -14.21 5.28 10.40
N PRO A 68 -13.73 5.25 9.13
CA PRO A 68 -12.81 6.26 8.63
C PRO A 68 -13.36 7.67 8.81
N TYR A 69 -12.49 8.58 9.23
CA TYR A 69 -12.78 10.00 9.48
C TYR A 69 -13.77 10.26 10.62
N ARG A 70 -14.31 9.23 11.27
CA ARG A 70 -15.27 9.34 12.38
C ARG A 70 -14.79 8.66 13.66
N SER A 71 -13.53 8.25 13.69
CA SER A 71 -12.92 7.61 14.85
C SER A 71 -11.48 8.11 14.97
N LYS A 72 -10.83 7.73 16.06
CA LYS A 72 -9.42 8.05 16.25
C LYS A 72 -8.54 7.15 15.38
N GLN A 73 -7.45 7.71 14.87
CA GLN A 73 -6.37 6.94 14.29
C GLN A 73 -5.44 6.45 15.38
N VAL A 74 -4.98 5.22 15.24
CA VAL A 74 -3.94 4.65 16.10
C VAL A 74 -2.71 4.41 15.24
N GLU A 75 -1.55 4.88 15.70
CA GLU A 75 -0.29 4.59 15.02
C GLU A 75 0.11 3.14 15.27
N ILE A 76 0.41 2.44 14.19
CA ILE A 76 0.88 1.05 14.23
C ILE A 76 2.40 1.01 14.28
N ALA A 77 3.04 1.88 13.51
CA ALA A 77 4.49 1.94 13.39
C ALA A 77 4.95 3.29 12.83
N THR A 78 6.18 3.64 13.13
CA THR A 78 6.88 4.76 12.52
C THR A 78 8.04 4.21 11.71
N LEU A 79 8.07 4.52 10.41
CA LEU A 79 9.14 4.09 9.51
C LEU A 79 10.03 5.27 9.19
N THR A 80 11.33 5.01 9.12
CA THR A 80 12.37 6.01 8.88
C THR A 80 13.26 5.58 7.74
N ALA A 81 14.31 6.36 7.47
CA ALA A 81 15.31 6.00 6.45
C ALA A 81 15.93 4.62 6.74
N GLU A 82 16.15 4.28 8.01
CA GLU A 82 16.74 3.00 8.42
C GLU A 82 15.82 1.81 8.18
N SER A 83 14.52 2.03 8.06
CA SER A 83 13.55 0.95 7.79
C SER A 83 13.72 0.36 6.39
N GLY A 84 14.37 1.07 5.49
CA GLY A 84 14.57 0.62 4.12
C GLY A 84 13.38 0.93 3.19
N VAL A 85 12.50 1.84 3.60
CA VAL A 85 11.32 2.22 2.81
C VAL A 85 11.70 2.68 1.41
N GLY A 86 10.81 2.46 0.46
CA GLY A 86 11.03 2.89 -0.90
C GLY A 86 9.77 2.76 -1.73
N ILE A 87 9.91 3.04 -3.02
CA ILE A 87 8.78 3.10 -3.93
C ILE A 87 9.18 2.46 -5.26
N GLN A 88 8.22 1.73 -5.85
CA GLN A 88 8.34 1.24 -7.23
C GLN A 88 7.09 1.62 -8.00
N LEU A 89 7.27 1.87 -9.30
CA LEU A 89 6.18 2.25 -10.19
C LEU A 89 5.50 1.00 -10.71
N MET A 90 4.18 0.92 -10.54
CA MET A 90 3.39 -0.20 -11.02
C MET A 90 2.40 0.24 -12.09
N LYS A 91 2.36 -0.52 -13.18
CA LYS A 91 1.38 -0.39 -14.25
C LYS A 91 0.59 -1.69 -14.34
N LEU A 92 -0.74 -1.56 -14.46
CA LEU A 92 -1.64 -2.70 -14.61
C LEU A 92 -2.45 -2.56 -15.89
N THR A 93 -2.74 -3.68 -16.54
CA THR A 93 -3.76 -3.73 -17.59
C THR A 93 -5.14 -3.93 -16.95
N ASN A 94 -6.22 -3.52 -17.67
CA ASN A 94 -7.58 -3.59 -17.15
C ASN A 94 -8.04 -5.01 -16.84
N ASP A 95 -7.47 -6.02 -17.51
CA ASP A 95 -7.77 -7.43 -17.29
C ASP A 95 -6.83 -8.08 -16.29
N PHE A 96 -5.91 -7.31 -15.68
CA PHE A 96 -4.88 -7.79 -14.75
C PHE A 96 -3.91 -8.81 -15.38
N ALA A 97 -3.93 -8.98 -16.69
CA ALA A 97 -3.04 -9.93 -17.38
C ALA A 97 -1.58 -9.50 -17.28
N GLU A 98 -1.32 -8.20 -17.23
CA GLU A 98 0.02 -7.67 -17.11
C GLU A 98 0.15 -6.78 -15.88
N CYS A 99 1.13 -7.11 -15.03
CA CYS A 99 1.56 -6.29 -13.91
C CYS A 99 3.03 -5.97 -14.15
N ILE A 100 3.34 -4.70 -14.34
CA ILE A 100 4.69 -4.24 -14.67
C ILE A 100 5.17 -3.36 -13.53
N VAL A 101 6.26 -3.76 -12.89
CA VAL A 101 6.89 -3.01 -11.79
C VAL A 101 8.27 -2.58 -12.22
N ASP A 102 8.50 -1.27 -12.31
CA ASP A 102 9.75 -0.67 -12.79
C ASP A 102 10.23 -1.34 -14.09
N ASP A 103 9.34 -1.45 -15.07
CA ASP A 103 9.58 -2.03 -16.41
C ASP A 103 9.83 -3.54 -16.44
N HIS A 104 9.59 -4.26 -15.33
CA HIS A 104 9.68 -5.71 -15.27
C HIS A 104 8.32 -6.35 -15.04
N HIS A 105 8.05 -7.44 -15.75
CA HIS A 105 6.81 -8.19 -15.59
C HIS A 105 6.84 -9.02 -14.32
N HIS A 106 5.74 -8.96 -13.57
CA HIS A 106 5.54 -9.77 -12.36
C HIS A 106 4.14 -10.36 -12.37
N SER A 107 3.97 -11.51 -11.74
CA SER A 107 2.64 -12.05 -11.51
C SER A 107 1.88 -11.14 -10.54
N TYR A 108 0.64 -10.76 -10.91
CA TYR A 108 -0.21 -10.01 -9.99
C TYR A 108 -0.48 -10.80 -8.70
N VAL A 109 -0.41 -12.14 -8.78
CA VAL A 109 -0.62 -13.01 -7.61
C VAL A 109 0.43 -12.73 -6.53
N ALA A 110 1.70 -12.66 -6.92
CA ALA A 110 2.79 -12.36 -5.99
C ALA A 110 2.63 -10.96 -5.38
N VAL A 111 2.26 -9.97 -6.21
CA VAL A 111 2.05 -8.60 -5.75
C VAL A 111 0.87 -8.53 -4.76
N ALA A 112 -0.22 -9.21 -5.07
CA ALA A 112 -1.40 -9.29 -4.20
C ALA A 112 -1.06 -9.89 -2.84
N MET A 113 -0.35 -11.02 -2.83
CA MET A 113 0.02 -11.70 -1.59
C MET A 113 0.92 -10.83 -0.72
N ASN A 114 1.89 -10.15 -1.33
CA ASN A 114 2.79 -9.23 -0.61
C ASN A 114 2.07 -7.96 -0.14
N ASP A 115 0.95 -7.62 -0.77
CA ASP A 115 0.08 -6.52 -0.35
C ASP A 115 -0.87 -6.92 0.79
N GLY A 116 -0.83 -8.19 1.19
CA GLY A 116 -1.62 -8.73 2.29
C GLY A 116 -3.02 -9.18 1.89
N LEU A 117 -3.26 -9.44 0.60
CA LEU A 117 -4.58 -9.84 0.09
C LEU A 117 -4.49 -11.12 -0.73
N HIS A 118 -5.55 -11.93 -0.63
CA HIS A 118 -5.76 -13.00 -1.59
C HIS A 118 -5.91 -12.38 -3.00
N PRO A 119 -5.40 -13.03 -4.06
CA PRO A 119 -5.45 -12.45 -5.41
C PRO A 119 -6.85 -12.01 -5.87
N ALA A 120 -7.89 -12.80 -5.57
CA ALA A 120 -9.26 -12.44 -5.94
C ALA A 120 -9.74 -11.16 -5.24
N ASP A 121 -9.38 -10.99 -3.97
CA ASP A 121 -9.71 -9.79 -3.20
C ASP A 121 -8.94 -8.57 -3.68
N TRP A 122 -7.70 -8.77 -4.10
CA TRP A 122 -6.85 -7.72 -4.65
C TRP A 122 -7.39 -7.19 -5.97
N ILE A 123 -7.80 -8.10 -6.87
CA ILE A 123 -8.45 -7.72 -8.14
C ILE A 123 -9.70 -6.89 -7.87
N ASP A 124 -10.56 -7.34 -6.96
CA ASP A 124 -11.79 -6.61 -6.63
C ASP A 124 -11.49 -5.25 -6.00
N TRP A 125 -10.44 -5.17 -5.15
CA TRP A 125 -10.01 -3.92 -4.54
C TRP A 125 -9.65 -2.87 -5.57
N PHE A 126 -8.94 -3.25 -6.63
CA PHE A 126 -8.45 -2.33 -7.64
C PHE A 126 -9.32 -2.22 -8.89
N SER A 127 -10.45 -2.93 -8.95
CA SER A 127 -11.31 -2.97 -10.14
C SER A 127 -11.89 -1.61 -10.54
N SER A 128 -11.99 -0.67 -9.61
CA SER A 128 -12.50 0.68 -9.86
C SER A 128 -11.41 1.73 -10.09
N TYR A 129 -10.14 1.33 -10.06
CA TYR A 129 -9.02 2.25 -10.24
C TYR A 129 -8.80 2.61 -11.70
N ASP A 130 -8.26 3.81 -11.93
CA ASP A 130 -7.87 4.26 -13.27
C ASP A 130 -6.47 3.74 -13.59
N PHE A 131 -6.39 2.67 -14.39
CA PHE A 131 -5.13 2.05 -14.77
C PHE A 131 -4.38 2.79 -15.89
N SER A 132 -4.95 3.87 -16.45
CA SER A 132 -4.22 4.70 -17.41
C SER A 132 -3.07 5.46 -16.75
N LYS A 133 -3.08 5.56 -15.42
CA LYS A 133 -2.04 6.24 -14.63
C LYS A 133 -1.25 5.22 -13.82
N PRO A 134 0.07 5.42 -13.70
CA PRO A 134 0.88 4.52 -12.87
C PRO A 134 0.53 4.66 -11.40
N MET A 135 0.71 3.57 -10.67
CA MET A 135 0.46 3.47 -9.24
C MET A 135 1.78 3.33 -8.48
N ALA A 136 1.75 3.68 -7.22
CA ALA A 136 2.92 3.58 -6.34
C ALA A 136 2.82 2.34 -5.47
N ILE A 137 3.80 1.44 -5.57
CA ILE A 137 4.03 0.41 -4.56
C ILE A 137 4.94 1.03 -3.52
N ILE A 138 4.42 1.23 -2.33
CA ILE A 138 5.16 1.84 -1.22
C ILE A 138 5.65 0.72 -0.31
N HIS A 139 6.95 0.47 -0.35
CA HIS A 139 7.57 -0.62 0.42
C HIS A 139 7.86 -0.18 1.85
N PHE A 140 7.48 -1.02 2.80
CA PHE A 140 7.72 -0.78 4.22
C PHE A 140 9.11 -1.24 4.67
N THR A 141 9.76 -2.10 3.88
CA THR A 141 11.04 -2.72 4.18
C THR A 141 11.99 -2.57 3.00
N LYS A 142 13.12 -3.24 3.05
CA LYS A 142 14.10 -3.26 1.94
C LYS A 142 13.67 -4.14 0.76
N PHE A 143 12.58 -4.89 0.89
CA PHE A 143 12.08 -5.74 -0.20
C PHE A 143 11.76 -4.92 -1.44
N ARG A 144 12.13 -5.45 -2.62
CA ARG A 144 11.80 -4.88 -3.94
C ARG A 144 11.50 -6.01 -4.92
N TYR A 145 10.73 -5.66 -5.90
CA TYR A 145 10.48 -6.54 -7.05
C TYR A 145 11.63 -6.48 -8.03
#